data_79efdfabab7804a91e864b3cd31b33ea
#
_entry.id   79efdfabab7804a91e864b3cd31b33ea
#
_cell.length_a   1.000
_cell.length_b   1.000
_cell.length_c   1.000
_cell.angle_alpha   90.00
_cell.angle_beta   90.00
_cell.angle_gamma   90.00
#
_symmetry.space_group_name_H-M   'P 1'
#
loop_
_entity.id
_entity.type
_entity.pdbx_description
1 polymer ?
#
loop_
_entity_poly.entity_id
_entity_poly.type
_entity_poly.pdbx_seq_one_letter_code
_entity_poly.pdbx_strand_id
1 'polypeptide(L)'
;MYNEFYDRYEIIRELSCSRHSKVYLVRHRILDVYRVAKIFSGNQYEADRLLKEAHLIKNLKHPHIPVIYDIEQNIGEDNSSICIIEEYIDGKSLRQYVNDETGAGGNLSVHEICRIGVELCCILEYLHGFNGNGILHMDIKPDNIMLDINGKVKLIDFDNAVAGSAGVSVDSGSPLYAAPEQYQGRV
;
A
#
# COMPACT_ATOMS: atom_id res chain seq x y z
N MET A 1 -21.13 22.62 2.45
CA MET A 1 -20.05 22.41 3.42
C MET A 1 -18.74 22.37 2.60
N TYR A 2 -17.77 23.22 2.90
CA TYR A 2 -16.49 23.23 2.18
C TYR A 2 -15.78 21.91 2.48
N ASN A 3 -15.32 21.22 1.48
CA ASN A 3 -14.58 19.99 1.65
C ASN A 3 -13.09 20.31 1.65
N GLU A 4 -12.51 20.41 2.84
CA GLU A 4 -11.11 20.79 3.08
C GLU A 4 -10.09 19.98 2.26
N PHE A 5 -10.43 18.76 1.88
CA PHE A 5 -9.59 17.93 1.01
C PHE A 5 -9.36 18.61 -0.36
N TYR A 6 -10.40 19.06 -1.04
CA TYR A 6 -10.27 19.67 -2.38
C TYR A 6 -9.63 21.06 -2.34
N ASP A 7 -9.67 21.73 -1.19
CA ASP A 7 -8.93 22.98 -0.99
C ASP A 7 -7.42 22.73 -0.90
N ARG A 8 -7.01 21.60 -0.33
CA ARG A 8 -5.60 21.23 -0.17
C ARG A 8 -5.04 20.44 -1.35
N TYR A 9 -5.85 19.59 -1.98
CA TYR A 9 -5.39 18.66 -3.02
C TYR A 9 -6.16 18.83 -4.32
N GLU A 10 -5.41 18.78 -5.41
CA GLU A 10 -5.91 18.70 -6.77
C GLU A 10 -5.78 17.26 -7.27
N ILE A 11 -6.88 16.67 -7.72
CA ILE A 11 -6.84 15.34 -8.34
C ILE A 11 -6.23 15.47 -9.74
N ILE A 12 -5.14 14.76 -9.98
CA ILE A 12 -4.44 14.75 -11.27
C ILE A 12 -4.97 13.61 -12.15
N ARG A 13 -5.05 12.39 -11.61
CA ARG A 13 -5.59 11.22 -12.31
C ARG A 13 -5.92 10.08 -11.35
N GLU A 14 -6.77 9.19 -11.79
CA GLU A 14 -7.02 7.92 -11.10
C GLU A 14 -5.85 6.95 -11.38
N LEU A 15 -5.39 6.29 -10.33
CA LEU A 15 -4.35 5.27 -10.39
C LEU A 15 -4.95 3.87 -10.39
N SER A 16 -5.95 3.65 -9.55
CA SER A 16 -6.72 2.40 -9.51
C SER A 16 -8.11 2.61 -8.93
N CYS A 17 -9.00 1.69 -9.23
CA CYS A 17 -10.37 1.67 -8.73
C CYS A 17 -10.74 0.24 -8.36
N SER A 18 -11.30 0.05 -7.18
CA SER A 18 -11.90 -1.20 -6.72
C SER A 18 -13.35 -0.97 -6.29
N ARG A 19 -14.02 -2.01 -5.82
CA ARG A 19 -15.41 -1.90 -5.36
C ARG A 19 -15.59 -0.90 -4.20
N HIS A 20 -14.59 -0.79 -3.32
CA HIS A 20 -14.70 -0.03 -2.07
C HIS A 20 -13.67 1.08 -1.93
N SER A 21 -12.70 1.18 -2.85
CA SER A 21 -11.66 2.19 -2.81
C SER A 21 -11.29 2.72 -4.18
N LYS A 22 -10.95 4.00 -4.22
CA LYS A 22 -10.38 4.67 -5.38
C LYS A 22 -9.06 5.28 -4.98
N VAL A 23 -8.05 5.08 -5.80
CA VAL A 23 -6.71 5.60 -5.56
C VAL A 23 -6.39 6.64 -6.61
N TYR A 24 -6.00 7.82 -6.17
CA TYR A 24 -5.70 8.96 -7.03
C TYR A 24 -4.28 9.45 -6.83
N LEU A 25 -3.66 9.86 -7.93
CA LEU A 25 -2.55 10.79 -7.89
C LEU A 25 -3.11 12.18 -7.62
N VAL A 26 -2.64 12.81 -6.56
CA VAL A 26 -3.04 14.17 -6.19
C VAL A 26 -1.81 15.06 -6.07
N ARG A 27 -2.00 16.38 -6.26
CA ARG A 27 -1.00 17.41 -6.04
C ARG A 27 -1.42 18.29 -4.88
N HIS A 28 -0.57 18.46 -3.89
CA HIS A 28 -0.83 19.38 -2.79
C HIS A 28 -0.66 20.83 -3.30
N ARG A 29 -1.75 21.61 -3.27
CA ARG A 29 -1.80 22.94 -3.94
C ARG A 29 -0.76 23.94 -3.46
N ILE A 30 -0.46 23.94 -2.15
CA ILE A 30 0.47 24.91 -1.55
C ILE A 30 1.92 24.40 -1.64
N LEU A 31 2.15 23.10 -1.32
CA LEU A 31 3.50 22.54 -1.29
C LEU A 31 4.03 22.15 -2.67
N ASP A 32 3.16 22.10 -3.66
CA ASP A 32 3.48 21.69 -5.04
C ASP A 32 4.17 20.32 -5.13
N VAL A 33 3.65 19.35 -4.36
CA VAL A 33 4.19 17.98 -4.30
C VAL A 33 3.12 16.96 -4.62
N TYR A 34 3.50 15.87 -5.26
CA TYR A 34 2.62 14.76 -5.56
C TYR A 34 2.43 13.84 -4.33
N ARG A 35 1.23 13.31 -4.18
CA ARG A 35 0.82 12.35 -3.16
C ARG A 35 -0.12 11.31 -3.77
N VAL A 36 -0.32 10.22 -3.04
CA VAL A 36 -1.39 9.26 -3.31
C VAL A 36 -2.51 9.52 -2.32
N ALA A 37 -3.73 9.63 -2.84
CA ALA A 37 -4.95 9.69 -2.03
C ALA A 37 -5.75 8.41 -2.24
N LYS A 38 -5.82 7.56 -1.23
CA LYS A 38 -6.70 6.38 -1.18
C LYS A 38 -8.01 6.80 -0.54
N ILE A 39 -9.07 6.89 -1.34
CA ILE A 39 -10.42 7.26 -0.87
C ILE A 39 -11.26 6.00 -0.76
N PHE A 40 -11.78 5.77 0.41
CA PHE A 40 -12.64 4.65 0.72
C PHE A 40 -14.05 5.13 0.95
N SER A 41 -15.00 4.48 0.26
CA SER A 41 -16.43 4.72 0.39
C SER A 41 -17.08 3.40 0.75
N GLY A 42 -17.55 3.28 1.97
CA GLY A 42 -18.13 2.03 2.46
C GLY A 42 -18.93 2.23 3.75
N ASN A 43 -19.28 1.13 4.40
CA ASN A 43 -19.95 1.20 5.69
C ASN A 43 -18.94 1.50 6.84
N GLN A 44 -19.46 1.85 8.02
CA GLN A 44 -18.65 2.19 9.19
C GLN A 44 -17.65 1.09 9.59
N TYR A 45 -18.01 -0.18 9.39
CA TYR A 45 -17.14 -1.32 9.71
C TYR A 45 -15.87 -1.32 8.83
N GLU A 46 -16.01 -1.05 7.53
CA GLU A 46 -14.89 -0.95 6.59
C GLU A 46 -14.02 0.28 6.90
N ALA A 47 -14.66 1.40 7.23
CA ALA A 47 -13.97 2.61 7.67
C ALA A 47 -13.12 2.38 8.92
N ASP A 48 -13.68 1.72 9.93
CA ASP A 48 -12.97 1.39 11.19
C ASP A 48 -11.79 0.42 10.95
N ARG A 49 -11.95 -0.52 10.03
CA ARG A 49 -10.89 -1.43 9.61
C ARG A 49 -9.71 -0.65 9.02
N LEU A 50 -9.97 0.22 8.07
CA LEU A 50 -8.95 1.05 7.43
C LEU A 50 -8.22 1.97 8.41
N LEU A 51 -8.95 2.57 9.34
CA LEU A 51 -8.33 3.37 10.39
C LEU A 51 -7.41 2.54 11.27
N LYS A 52 -7.79 1.30 11.59
CA LYS A 52 -6.92 0.38 12.35
C LYS A 52 -5.64 0.05 11.58
N GLU A 53 -5.74 -0.24 10.28
CA GLU A 53 -4.61 -0.50 9.40
C GLU A 53 -3.69 0.71 9.32
N ALA A 54 -4.24 1.90 9.05
CA ALA A 54 -3.46 3.14 9.04
C ALA A 54 -2.77 3.41 10.38
N HIS A 55 -3.44 3.12 11.50
CA HIS A 55 -2.84 3.24 12.83
C HIS A 55 -1.70 2.24 13.07
N LEU A 56 -1.78 1.05 12.48
CA LEU A 56 -0.73 0.04 12.56
C LEU A 56 0.55 0.51 11.87
N ILE A 57 0.43 1.13 10.70
CA ILE A 57 1.57 1.47 9.84
C ILE A 57 2.06 2.92 9.97
N LYS A 58 1.28 3.84 10.59
CA LYS A 58 1.63 5.26 10.70
C LYS A 58 2.99 5.55 11.37
N ASN A 59 3.45 4.63 12.20
CA ASN A 59 4.72 4.76 12.91
C ASN A 59 5.88 4.04 12.22
N LEU A 60 5.65 3.35 11.09
CA LEU A 60 6.72 2.73 10.33
C LEU A 60 7.64 3.80 9.74
N LYS A 61 8.92 3.63 9.95
CA LYS A 61 9.96 4.52 9.42
C LYS A 61 11.00 3.66 8.73
N HIS A 62 10.80 3.42 7.46
CA HIS A 62 11.70 2.62 6.65
C HIS A 62 11.77 3.20 5.24
N PRO A 63 12.97 3.32 4.62
CA PRO A 63 13.12 3.97 3.31
C PRO A 63 12.38 3.24 2.18
N HIS A 64 12.00 1.99 2.41
CA HIS A 64 11.32 1.13 1.45
C HIS A 64 9.81 0.94 1.74
N ILE A 65 9.25 1.72 2.68
CA ILE A 65 7.81 1.72 3.00
C ILE A 65 7.29 3.14 2.82
N PRO A 66 6.17 3.34 2.10
CA PRO A 66 5.58 4.67 1.94
C PRO A 66 5.20 5.30 3.28
N VAL A 67 5.42 6.59 3.39
CA VAL A 67 5.00 7.37 4.55
C VAL A 67 3.52 7.73 4.42
N ILE A 68 2.73 7.51 5.48
CA ILE A 68 1.40 8.10 5.62
C ILE A 68 1.59 9.53 6.14
N TYR A 69 1.07 10.50 5.40
CA TYR A 69 1.16 11.92 5.74
C TYR A 69 -0.05 12.40 6.52
N ASP A 70 -1.24 11.93 6.15
CA ASP A 70 -2.49 12.39 6.76
C ASP A 70 -3.63 11.38 6.57
N ILE A 71 -4.66 11.50 7.39
CA ILE A 71 -5.92 10.78 7.28
C ILE A 71 -7.05 11.78 7.38
N GLU A 72 -7.79 11.92 6.29
CA GLU A 72 -8.94 12.80 6.17
C GLU A 72 -10.23 12.01 6.31
N GLN A 73 -11.15 12.56 7.06
CA GLN A 73 -12.48 11.97 7.25
C GLN A 73 -13.56 12.89 6.67
N ASN A 74 -14.73 12.34 6.44
CA ASN A 74 -15.90 13.09 5.95
C ASN A 74 -15.68 13.72 4.57
N ILE A 75 -15.06 12.96 3.65
CA ILE A 75 -14.85 13.39 2.27
C ILE A 75 -16.04 12.97 1.41
N GLY A 76 -16.38 13.80 0.42
CA GLY A 76 -17.51 13.56 -0.48
C GLY A 76 -18.80 14.23 -0.03
N GLU A 77 -19.83 14.12 -0.85
CA GLU A 77 -21.11 14.81 -0.63
C GLU A 77 -21.89 14.23 0.56
N ASP A 78 -21.69 12.94 0.84
CA ASP A 78 -22.35 12.18 1.91
C ASP A 78 -21.57 12.17 3.23
N ASN A 79 -20.37 12.78 3.28
CA ASN A 79 -19.47 12.79 4.44
C ASN A 79 -19.16 11.38 5.01
N SER A 80 -19.22 10.34 4.20
CA SER A 80 -19.00 8.96 4.64
C SER A 80 -17.65 8.39 4.27
N SER A 81 -16.86 9.11 3.48
CA SER A 81 -15.59 8.62 2.94
C SER A 81 -14.41 8.98 3.84
N ILE A 82 -13.44 8.07 3.90
CA ILE A 82 -12.13 8.27 4.53
C ILE A 82 -11.08 8.32 3.43
N CYS A 83 -10.12 9.22 3.57
CA CYS A 83 -8.99 9.30 2.67
C CYS A 83 -7.67 9.16 3.44
N ILE A 84 -6.81 8.29 2.99
CA ILE A 84 -5.43 8.17 3.47
C ILE A 84 -4.52 8.86 2.44
N ILE A 85 -3.70 9.79 2.91
CA ILE A 85 -2.71 10.51 2.11
C ILE A 85 -1.34 9.87 2.33
N GLU A 86 -0.78 9.32 1.26
CA GLU A 86 0.47 8.57 1.29
C GLU A 86 1.54 9.17 0.37
N GLU A 87 2.77 8.74 0.57
CA GLU A 87 3.89 9.03 -0.33
C GLU A 87 3.57 8.55 -1.75
N TYR A 88 3.73 9.45 -2.74
CA TYR A 88 3.73 9.05 -4.14
C TYR A 88 5.10 8.49 -4.51
N ILE A 89 5.11 7.29 -5.05
CA ILE A 89 6.31 6.63 -5.56
C ILE A 89 6.31 6.81 -7.08
N ASP A 90 7.24 7.61 -7.56
CA ASP A 90 7.47 7.74 -9.01
C ASP A 90 8.21 6.51 -9.50
N GLY A 91 7.47 5.61 -10.16
CA GLY A 91 8.00 4.31 -10.57
C GLY A 91 6.93 3.39 -11.14
N LYS A 92 7.25 2.11 -11.22
CA LYS A 92 6.37 1.05 -11.75
C LYS A 92 6.21 -0.06 -10.72
N SER A 93 5.05 -0.74 -10.72
CA SER A 93 4.96 -1.99 -9.99
C SER A 93 5.91 -3.04 -10.60
N LEU A 94 6.35 -3.99 -9.78
CA LEU A 94 7.20 -5.09 -10.27
C LEU A 94 6.49 -5.87 -11.40
N ARG A 95 5.16 -5.97 -11.35
CA ARG A 95 4.39 -6.56 -12.45
C ARG A 95 4.53 -5.77 -13.74
N GLN A 96 4.36 -4.45 -13.68
CA GLN A 96 4.54 -3.57 -14.85
C GLN A 96 5.99 -3.61 -15.34
N TYR A 97 6.95 -3.54 -14.42
CA TYR A 97 8.37 -3.59 -14.75
C TYR A 97 8.73 -4.88 -15.50
N VAL A 98 8.31 -6.04 -15.00
CA VAL A 98 8.53 -7.33 -15.68
C VAL A 98 7.89 -7.33 -17.06
N ASN A 99 6.65 -6.88 -17.20
CA ASN A 99 5.95 -6.87 -18.48
C ASN A 99 6.63 -5.95 -19.51
N ASP A 100 7.12 -4.78 -19.08
CA ASP A 100 7.74 -3.79 -19.96
C ASP A 100 9.15 -4.22 -20.39
N GLU A 101 9.99 -4.71 -19.45
CA GLU A 101 11.39 -5.09 -19.74
C GLU A 101 11.49 -6.40 -20.51
N THR A 102 10.55 -7.30 -20.30
CA THR A 102 10.67 -8.64 -20.87
C THR A 102 9.84 -8.83 -22.12
N GLY A 103 8.93 -7.89 -22.44
CA GLY A 103 7.94 -8.13 -23.48
C GLY A 103 7.12 -9.40 -23.19
N ALA A 104 6.44 -9.95 -24.19
CA ALA A 104 5.69 -11.19 -24.02
C ALA A 104 6.63 -12.41 -23.94
N GLY A 105 7.29 -12.65 -22.80
CA GLY A 105 8.06 -13.88 -22.54
C GLY A 105 9.52 -13.72 -22.14
N GLY A 106 9.99 -12.51 -21.83
CA GLY A 106 11.34 -12.32 -21.28
C GLY A 106 11.39 -12.59 -19.75
N ASN A 107 12.60 -12.70 -19.22
CA ASN A 107 12.86 -12.91 -17.81
C ASN A 107 13.79 -11.82 -17.27
N LEU A 108 13.58 -11.41 -16.02
CA LEU A 108 14.55 -10.60 -15.30
C LEU A 108 15.88 -11.36 -15.18
N SER A 109 16.99 -10.65 -15.17
CA SER A 109 18.28 -11.25 -14.88
C SER A 109 18.30 -11.81 -13.45
N VAL A 110 19.07 -12.89 -13.23
CA VAL A 110 19.25 -13.47 -11.89
C VAL A 110 19.74 -12.42 -10.90
N HIS A 111 20.62 -11.51 -11.33
CA HIS A 111 21.11 -10.42 -10.49
C HIS A 111 19.99 -9.48 -10.03
N GLU A 112 19.08 -9.09 -10.92
CA GLU A 112 17.93 -8.24 -10.56
C GLU A 112 16.96 -8.96 -9.60
N ILE A 113 16.67 -10.23 -9.88
CA ILE A 113 15.83 -11.05 -8.99
C ILE A 113 16.43 -11.12 -7.59
N CYS A 114 17.74 -11.39 -7.49
CA CYS A 114 18.44 -11.45 -6.19
C CYS A 114 18.43 -10.09 -5.50
N ARG A 115 18.69 -9.00 -6.21
CA ARG A 115 18.69 -7.65 -5.64
C ARG A 115 17.32 -7.28 -5.07
N ILE A 116 16.26 -7.45 -5.87
CA ILE A 116 14.88 -7.18 -5.43
C ILE A 116 14.51 -8.06 -4.24
N GLY A 117 14.88 -9.34 -4.28
CA GLY A 117 14.63 -10.29 -3.21
C GLY A 117 15.31 -9.89 -1.89
N VAL A 118 16.57 -9.47 -1.94
CA VAL A 118 17.32 -9.00 -0.75
C VAL A 118 16.66 -7.76 -0.15
N GLU A 119 16.34 -6.75 -0.97
CA GLU A 119 15.67 -5.54 -0.50
C GLU A 119 14.30 -5.88 0.15
N LEU A 120 13.54 -6.79 -0.46
CA LEU A 120 12.26 -7.23 0.09
C LEU A 120 12.44 -7.97 1.43
N CYS A 121 13.43 -8.84 1.55
CA CYS A 121 13.75 -9.52 2.82
C CYS A 121 14.11 -8.52 3.92
N CYS A 122 14.87 -7.47 3.62
CA CYS A 122 15.19 -6.42 4.60
C CYS A 122 13.93 -5.67 5.07
N ILE A 123 12.97 -5.41 4.16
CA ILE A 123 11.68 -4.81 4.54
C ILE A 123 10.91 -5.74 5.49
N LEU A 124 10.86 -7.02 5.16
CA LEU A 124 10.15 -8.03 5.96
C LEU A 124 10.81 -8.21 7.34
N GLU A 125 12.13 -8.25 7.42
CA GLU A 125 12.86 -8.30 8.69
C GLU A 125 12.49 -7.11 9.58
N TYR A 126 12.46 -5.90 9.02
CA TYR A 126 12.02 -4.70 9.74
C TYR A 126 10.58 -4.82 10.23
N LEU A 127 9.64 -5.25 9.37
CA LEU A 127 8.24 -5.41 9.73
C LEU A 127 8.06 -6.47 10.83
N HIS A 128 8.68 -7.63 10.68
CA HIS A 128 8.57 -8.74 11.64
C HIS A 128 9.21 -8.42 12.99
N GLY A 129 10.21 -7.53 13.03
CA GLY A 129 10.83 -7.06 14.27
C GLY A 129 10.13 -5.84 14.90
N PHE A 130 9.12 -5.27 14.28
CA PHE A 130 8.54 -3.99 14.71
C PHE A 130 7.82 -4.11 16.06
N ASN A 131 8.21 -3.27 17.01
CA ASN A 131 7.64 -3.16 18.37
C ASN A 131 7.50 -4.49 19.15
N GLY A 132 8.29 -5.49 18.83
CA GLY A 132 8.27 -6.80 19.50
C GLY A 132 7.10 -7.72 19.15
N ASN A 133 6.05 -7.19 18.56
CA ASN A 133 4.88 -7.97 18.12
C ASN A 133 4.94 -8.29 16.62
N GLY A 134 5.73 -7.53 15.87
CA GLY A 134 5.82 -7.65 14.42
C GLY A 134 4.57 -7.18 13.68
N ILE A 135 4.74 -7.01 12.38
CA ILE A 135 3.66 -6.74 11.43
C ILE A 135 3.79 -7.74 10.28
N LEU A 136 2.70 -8.39 9.94
CA LEU A 136 2.58 -9.27 8.79
C LEU A 136 1.85 -8.53 7.68
N HIS A 137 2.44 -8.42 6.50
CA HIS A 137 1.87 -7.68 5.38
C HIS A 137 0.65 -8.37 4.75
N MET A 138 0.66 -9.69 4.70
CA MET A 138 -0.42 -10.60 4.27
C MET A 138 -0.79 -10.57 2.78
N ASP A 139 -0.27 -9.63 1.97
CA ASP A 139 -0.58 -9.55 0.53
C ASP A 139 0.65 -9.19 -0.31
N ILE A 140 1.75 -9.94 -0.13
CA ILE A 140 2.98 -9.73 -0.92
C ILE A 140 2.77 -10.32 -2.31
N LYS A 141 2.80 -9.45 -3.31
CA LYS A 141 2.66 -9.80 -4.74
C LYS A 141 3.35 -8.76 -5.62
N PRO A 142 3.65 -9.06 -6.89
CA PRO A 142 4.31 -8.13 -7.79
C PRO A 142 3.58 -6.79 -7.99
N ASP A 143 2.27 -6.75 -7.77
CA ASP A 143 1.48 -5.53 -7.88
C ASP A 143 1.71 -4.59 -6.69
N ASN A 144 2.05 -5.15 -5.51
CA ASN A 144 2.28 -4.42 -4.26
C ASN A 144 3.79 -4.12 -4.00
N ILE A 145 4.64 -4.46 -4.95
CA ILE A 145 6.08 -4.14 -4.94
C ILE A 145 6.33 -3.11 -6.04
N MET A 146 6.81 -1.92 -5.69
CA MET A 146 7.18 -0.91 -6.67
C MET A 146 8.70 -0.79 -6.80
N LEU A 147 9.16 -0.48 -7.98
CA LEU A 147 10.51 -0.02 -8.26
C LEU A 147 10.41 1.48 -8.58
N ASP A 148 11.07 2.32 -7.78
CA ASP A 148 11.14 3.75 -8.04
C ASP A 148 12.02 4.05 -9.26
N ILE A 149 12.08 5.32 -9.68
CA ILE A 149 12.90 5.77 -10.82
C ILE A 149 14.40 5.44 -10.68
N ASN A 150 14.88 5.16 -9.47
CA ASN A 150 16.26 4.75 -9.18
C ASN A 150 16.38 3.22 -9.06
N GLY A 151 15.32 2.47 -9.31
CA GLY A 151 15.26 1.03 -9.18
C GLY A 151 15.20 0.51 -7.75
N LYS A 152 14.95 1.35 -6.75
CA LYS A 152 14.78 0.92 -5.35
C LYS A 152 13.42 0.28 -5.14
N VAL A 153 13.40 -0.79 -4.38
CA VAL A 153 12.16 -1.49 -4.01
C VAL A 153 11.39 -0.67 -2.97
N LYS A 154 10.09 -0.55 -3.15
CA LYS A 154 9.12 -0.04 -2.17
C LYS A 154 7.99 -1.07 -2.04
N LEU A 155 7.67 -1.46 -0.80
CA LEU A 155 6.52 -2.31 -0.50
C LEU A 155 5.33 -1.41 -0.16
N ILE A 156 4.25 -1.56 -0.92
CA ILE A 156 3.03 -0.73 -0.83
C ILE A 156 1.83 -1.58 -0.43
N ASP A 157 0.73 -0.91 -0.12
CA ASP A 157 -0.59 -1.52 0.09
C ASP A 157 -0.67 -2.44 1.31
N PHE A 158 -0.76 -1.82 2.48
CA PHE A 158 -0.85 -2.49 3.78
C PHE A 158 -2.29 -2.78 4.22
N ASP A 159 -3.27 -2.72 3.30
CA ASP A 159 -4.71 -2.87 3.61
C ASP A 159 -5.07 -4.21 4.27
N ASN A 160 -4.23 -5.23 4.09
CA ASN A 160 -4.37 -6.55 4.72
C ASN A 160 -3.40 -6.80 5.87
N ALA A 161 -2.57 -5.81 6.23
CA ALA A 161 -1.56 -6.00 7.25
C ALA A 161 -2.16 -6.20 8.65
N VAL A 162 -1.55 -7.06 9.44
CA VAL A 162 -1.98 -7.39 10.79
C VAL A 162 -0.80 -7.40 11.77
N ALA A 163 -1.09 -7.17 13.06
CA ALA A 163 -0.08 -7.35 14.09
C ALA A 163 0.21 -8.84 14.28
N GLY A 164 1.50 -9.23 14.31
CA GLY A 164 1.92 -10.62 14.34
C GLY A 164 1.54 -11.42 15.61
N SER A 165 1.13 -10.73 16.70
CA SER A 165 0.62 -11.36 17.91
C SER A 165 -0.88 -11.67 17.89
N ALA A 166 -1.60 -11.18 16.89
CA ALA A 166 -3.01 -11.49 16.74
C ALA A 166 -3.13 -12.87 16.10
N GLY A 167 -3.61 -13.87 16.82
CA GLY A 167 -4.04 -15.14 16.24
C GLY A 167 -5.23 -14.87 15.30
N VAL A 168 -4.94 -14.34 14.12
CA VAL A 168 -5.95 -13.86 13.18
C VAL A 168 -6.26 -14.99 12.21
N SER A 169 -7.50 -15.42 12.21
CA SER A 169 -8.08 -16.13 11.08
C SER A 169 -8.19 -15.13 9.93
N VAL A 170 -7.28 -15.15 8.99
CA VAL A 170 -7.27 -14.22 7.86
C VAL A 170 -7.67 -14.96 6.60
N ASP A 171 -8.88 -14.73 6.18
CA ASP A 171 -9.39 -15.14 4.85
C ASP A 171 -8.92 -14.14 3.76
N SER A 172 -7.69 -13.62 3.90
CA SER A 172 -7.15 -12.60 3.01
C SER A 172 -5.83 -13.06 2.39
N GLY A 173 -5.65 -12.70 1.15
CA GLY A 173 -4.46 -12.97 0.36
C GLY A 173 -4.80 -13.11 -1.12
N SER A 174 -3.84 -12.76 -1.96
CA SER A 174 -4.01 -12.92 -3.41
C SER A 174 -3.78 -14.38 -3.79
N PRO A 175 -4.73 -15.05 -4.49
CA PRO A 175 -4.52 -16.38 -5.03
C PRO A 175 -3.17 -16.47 -5.76
N LEU A 176 -2.45 -17.55 -5.65
CA LEU A 176 -1.11 -17.81 -6.19
C LEU A 176 0.07 -17.19 -5.40
N TYR A 177 -0.16 -16.24 -4.49
CA TYR A 177 0.89 -15.58 -3.71
C TYR A 177 0.74 -15.80 -2.20
N ALA A 178 -0.48 -16.06 -1.73
CA ALA A 178 -0.73 -16.30 -0.33
C ALA A 178 -0.05 -17.61 0.14
N ALA A 179 0.53 -17.57 1.33
CA ALA A 179 1.14 -18.72 1.96
C ALA A 179 0.10 -19.80 2.32
N PRO A 180 0.47 -21.08 2.34
CA PRO A 180 -0.47 -22.17 2.65
C PRO A 180 -1.22 -21.99 3.99
N GLU A 181 -0.54 -21.46 5.00
CA GLU A 181 -1.12 -21.17 6.32
C GLU A 181 -2.21 -20.08 6.26
N GLN A 182 -2.12 -19.12 5.34
CA GLN A 182 -3.17 -18.10 5.15
C GLN A 182 -4.49 -18.76 4.70
N TYR A 183 -4.44 -19.73 3.79
CA TYR A 183 -5.63 -20.49 3.37
C TYR A 183 -6.21 -21.38 4.48
N GLN A 184 -5.42 -21.69 5.51
CA GLN A 184 -5.85 -22.50 6.64
C GLN A 184 -6.32 -21.65 7.83
N GLY A 185 -6.30 -20.33 7.70
CA GLY A 185 -6.60 -19.42 8.80
C GLY A 185 -5.63 -19.55 9.98
N ARG A 186 -4.38 -19.92 9.73
CA ARG A 186 -3.33 -20.15 10.74
C ARG A 186 -2.21 -19.12 10.56
N VAL A 187 -2.47 -17.91 10.95
CA VAL A 187 -1.47 -16.83 10.89
C VAL A 187 -1.19 -16.31 12.29
#